data_8e50264b85f185cb1060ad09ba98e2c2
#
_entry.id   8e50264b85f185cb1060ad09ba98e2c2
#
_cell.length_a   1.000
_cell.length_b   1.000
_cell.length_c   1.000
_cell.angle_alpha   90.00
_cell.angle_beta   90.00
_cell.angle_gamma   90.00
#
_symmetry.space_group_name_H-M   'P 1'
#
loop_
_entity.id
_entity.type
_entity.pdbx_description
1 polymer ?
#
loop_
_entity_poly.entity_id
_entity_poly.type
_entity_poly.pdbx_seq_one_letter_code
_entity_poly.pdbx_strand_id
1 'polypeptide(L)'
;MRQETIEALSILLNFLRSYEILNEVKPTNFHLNGKGFIHFHDEPDGLWADIFLSKGRLRMPANTASEQANVIGTIEPTLESLESGAQKRITRKSRTNRTK
;
A
#
# COMPACT_ATOMS: atom_id res chain seq x y z
N MET A 1 -7.73 5.40 -14.24
CA MET A 1 -7.14 4.06 -14.47
C MET A 1 -8.24 3.10 -14.91
N ARG A 2 -7.93 2.20 -15.81
CA ARG A 2 -8.94 1.32 -16.38
C ARG A 2 -9.40 0.28 -15.38
N GLN A 3 -10.60 -0.20 -15.55
CA GLN A 3 -11.18 -1.19 -14.65
C GLN A 3 -10.37 -2.49 -14.64
N GLU A 4 -9.90 -2.94 -15.79
CA GLU A 4 -9.10 -4.15 -15.85
C GLU A 4 -7.83 -4.00 -15.04
N THR A 5 -7.24 -2.82 -15.02
CA THR A 5 -6.03 -2.56 -14.27
C THR A 5 -6.32 -2.61 -12.78
N ILE A 6 -7.43 -2.04 -12.38
CA ILE A 6 -7.82 -2.06 -10.97
C ILE A 6 -8.02 -3.50 -10.52
N GLU A 7 -8.63 -4.30 -11.38
CA GLU A 7 -8.87 -5.71 -11.06
C GLU A 7 -7.55 -6.48 -10.98
N ALA A 8 -6.62 -6.17 -11.85
CA ALA A 8 -5.32 -6.83 -11.83
C ALA A 8 -4.54 -6.50 -10.57
N LEU A 9 -4.82 -5.35 -9.96
CA LEU A 9 -4.14 -4.94 -8.74
C LEU A 9 -4.93 -5.29 -7.48
N SER A 10 -6.00 -6.07 -7.60
CA SER A 10 -6.94 -6.23 -6.50
C SER A 10 -6.31 -6.76 -5.22
N ILE A 11 -5.38 -7.69 -5.31
CA ILE A 11 -4.75 -8.24 -4.11
C ILE A 11 -3.94 -7.16 -3.40
N LEU A 12 -3.18 -6.37 -4.18
CA LEU A 12 -2.40 -5.29 -3.62
C LEU A 12 -3.29 -4.20 -3.04
N LEU A 13 -4.35 -3.84 -3.76
CA LEU A 13 -5.26 -2.81 -3.28
C LEU A 13 -5.96 -3.24 -2.00
N ASN A 14 -6.38 -4.50 -1.92
CA ASN A 14 -7.02 -5.00 -0.71
C ASN A 14 -6.04 -5.00 0.46
N PHE A 15 -4.79 -5.34 0.21
CA PHE A 15 -3.77 -5.28 1.24
C PHE A 15 -3.65 -3.84 1.78
N LEU A 16 -3.56 -2.86 0.88
CA LEU A 16 -3.42 -1.47 1.28
C LEU A 16 -4.66 -0.97 2.02
N ARG A 17 -5.83 -1.38 1.54
CA ARG A 17 -7.08 -0.94 2.15
C ARG A 17 -7.29 -1.50 3.54
N SER A 18 -6.53 -2.52 3.91
CA SER A 18 -6.64 -3.09 5.24
C SER A 18 -5.96 -2.22 6.30
N TYR A 19 -5.19 -1.21 5.90
CA TYR A 19 -4.50 -0.34 6.84
C TYR A 19 -5.27 0.96 7.04
N GLU A 20 -5.77 1.18 8.22
CA GLU A 20 -6.55 2.37 8.51
C GLU A 20 -5.72 3.64 8.42
N ILE A 21 -4.42 3.53 8.58
CA ILE A 21 -3.56 4.72 8.51
C ILE A 21 -3.40 5.22 7.09
N LEU A 22 -3.76 4.41 6.08
CA LEU A 22 -3.68 4.85 4.70
C LEU A 22 -5.01 5.42 4.24
N ASN A 23 -4.95 6.49 3.46
CA ASN A 23 -6.14 7.12 2.93
C ASN A 23 -6.12 6.99 1.42
N GLU A 24 -7.09 6.27 0.87
CA GLU A 24 -7.17 6.09 -0.58
C GLU A 24 -7.87 7.31 -1.15
N VAL A 25 -7.10 8.27 -1.64
CA VAL A 25 -7.65 9.52 -2.16
C VAL A 25 -8.27 9.37 -3.53
N LYS A 26 -7.78 8.41 -4.32
CA LYS A 26 -8.34 8.02 -5.59
C LYS A 26 -8.05 6.55 -5.71
N PRO A 27 -8.80 5.82 -6.52
CA PRO A 27 -8.45 4.43 -6.74
C PRO A 27 -6.98 4.35 -7.16
N THR A 28 -6.22 3.50 -6.56
CA THR A 28 -4.80 3.29 -6.85
C THR A 28 -3.87 4.40 -6.38
N ASN A 29 -4.34 5.31 -5.55
CA ASN A 29 -3.49 6.40 -5.05
C ASN A 29 -3.71 6.55 -3.56
N PHE A 30 -2.72 6.16 -2.76
CA PHE A 30 -2.84 6.13 -1.30
C PHE A 30 -1.92 7.15 -0.65
N HIS A 31 -2.45 7.85 0.34
CA HIS A 31 -1.70 8.83 1.12
C HIS A 31 -1.53 8.36 2.55
N LEU A 32 -0.48 8.85 3.17
CA LEU A 32 -0.18 8.56 4.56
C LEU A 32 0.13 9.90 5.22
N ASN A 33 -0.66 10.26 6.21
CA ASN A 33 -0.52 11.56 6.89
C ASN A 33 -0.56 12.73 5.93
N GLY A 34 -1.43 12.64 4.94
CA GLY A 34 -1.63 13.73 3.99
C GLY A 34 -0.62 13.81 2.87
N LYS A 35 0.32 12.86 2.81
CA LYS A 35 1.33 12.86 1.75
C LYS A 35 1.23 11.59 0.94
N GLY A 36 1.61 11.65 -0.31
CA GLY A 36 1.61 10.47 -1.15
C GLY A 36 2.47 9.37 -0.56
N PHE A 37 1.95 8.15 -0.55
CA PHE A 37 2.68 7.00 -0.07
C PHE A 37 2.93 6.01 -1.20
N ILE A 38 1.90 5.63 -1.93
CA ILE A 38 2.05 4.73 -3.05
C ILE A 38 1.03 5.06 -4.13
N HIS A 39 1.49 5.12 -5.36
CA HIS A 39 0.65 5.34 -6.53
C HIS A 39 0.90 4.22 -7.52
N PHE A 40 -0.13 3.79 -8.19
CA PHE A 40 0.02 2.81 -9.25
C PHE A 40 -0.20 3.48 -10.60
N HIS A 41 0.61 3.11 -11.57
CA HIS A 41 0.55 3.66 -12.91
C HIS A 41 0.39 2.55 -13.93
N ASP A 42 -0.46 2.79 -14.92
CA ASP A 42 -0.68 1.87 -16.02
C ASP A 42 0.00 2.48 -17.22
N GLU A 43 1.20 2.06 -17.50
CA GLU A 43 2.02 2.64 -18.57
C GLU A 43 2.08 1.69 -19.74
N PRO A 44 2.52 2.14 -20.92
CA PRO A 44 2.58 1.25 -22.08
C PRO A 44 3.40 -0.02 -21.85
N ASP A 45 4.41 0.06 -21.00
CA ASP A 45 5.25 -1.10 -20.75
C ASP A 45 4.81 -1.90 -19.52
N GLY A 46 3.67 -1.57 -18.91
CA GLY A 46 3.13 -2.38 -17.82
C GLY A 46 2.71 -1.56 -16.63
N LEU A 47 2.40 -2.27 -15.55
CA LEU A 47 1.94 -1.65 -14.31
C LEU A 47 3.13 -1.40 -13.40
N TRP A 48 3.14 -0.21 -12.81
CA TRP A 48 4.22 0.21 -11.92
C TRP A 48 3.67 0.75 -10.62
N ALA A 49 4.40 0.52 -9.56
CA ALA A 49 4.09 1.10 -8.25
C ALA A 49 5.18 2.11 -7.92
N ASP A 50 4.79 3.35 -7.65
CA ASP A 50 5.72 4.37 -7.18
C ASP A 50 5.50 4.52 -5.69
N ILE A 51 6.54 4.24 -4.92
CA ILE A 51 6.46 4.21 -3.46
C ILE A 51 7.31 5.34 -2.91
N PHE A 52 6.74 6.12 -2.00
CA PHE A 52 7.45 7.26 -1.41
C PHE A 52 7.79 6.94 0.03
N LEU A 53 9.04 6.69 0.28
CA LEU A 53 9.54 6.36 1.61
C LEU A 53 10.42 7.48 2.11
N SER A 54 10.78 7.43 3.37
CA SER A 54 11.62 8.49 3.94
C SER A 54 12.93 8.63 3.21
N LYS A 55 13.43 7.57 2.61
CA LYS A 55 14.70 7.61 1.90
C LYS A 55 14.56 8.08 0.46
N GLY A 56 13.35 8.25 -0.02
CA GLY A 56 13.12 8.70 -1.39
C GLY A 56 12.10 7.83 -2.10
N ARG A 57 12.01 8.02 -3.41
CA ARG A 57 11.01 7.32 -4.21
C ARG A 57 11.58 6.03 -4.78
N LEU A 58 10.76 5.00 -4.79
CA LEU A 58 11.16 3.72 -5.36
C LEU A 58 10.09 3.29 -6.35
N ARG A 59 10.49 2.90 -7.54
CA ARG A 59 9.54 2.43 -8.55
C ARG A 59 9.71 0.92 -8.74
N MET A 60 8.63 0.17 -8.67
CA MET A 60 8.66 -1.28 -8.79
C MET A 60 7.59 -1.75 -9.75
N PRO A 61 7.86 -2.79 -10.54
CA PRO A 61 6.82 -3.34 -11.42
C PRO A 61 5.77 -4.05 -10.58
N ALA A 62 4.54 -4.06 -11.06
CA ALA A 62 3.42 -4.64 -10.33
C ALA A 62 2.50 -5.45 -11.24
N ASN A 63 3.08 -6.16 -12.23
CA ASN A 63 2.29 -6.89 -13.20
C ASN A 63 1.93 -8.29 -12.76
N THR A 64 2.86 -9.01 -12.15
CA THR A 64 2.65 -10.42 -11.82
C THR A 64 2.42 -10.57 -10.33
N ALA A 65 1.92 -11.72 -9.94
CA ALA A 65 1.72 -12.02 -8.52
C ALA A 65 3.03 -11.91 -7.76
N SER A 66 4.11 -12.36 -8.34
CA SER A 66 5.42 -12.28 -7.72
C SER A 66 5.87 -10.84 -7.54
N GLU A 67 5.65 -10.01 -8.57
CA GLU A 67 6.01 -8.60 -8.49
C GLU A 67 5.16 -7.89 -7.43
N GLN A 68 3.89 -8.20 -7.39
CA GLN A 68 3.02 -7.58 -6.39
C GLN A 68 3.41 -8.02 -4.98
N ALA A 69 3.82 -9.27 -4.81
CA ALA A 69 4.31 -9.73 -3.51
C ALA A 69 5.57 -8.98 -3.11
N ASN A 70 6.42 -8.66 -4.07
CA ASN A 70 7.62 -7.87 -3.79
C ASN A 70 7.28 -6.46 -3.33
N VAL A 71 6.26 -5.86 -3.93
CA VAL A 71 5.81 -4.55 -3.50
C VAL A 71 5.32 -4.63 -2.06
N ILE A 72 4.52 -5.65 -1.74
CA ILE A 72 4.02 -5.83 -0.38
C ILE A 72 5.19 -5.99 0.59
N GLY A 73 6.15 -6.84 0.24
CA GLY A 73 7.32 -7.05 1.11
C GLY A 73 8.12 -5.79 1.37
N THR A 74 8.09 -4.86 0.41
CA THR A 74 8.82 -3.60 0.54
C THR A 74 8.09 -2.62 1.47
N ILE A 75 6.76 -2.55 1.37
CA ILE A 75 6.02 -1.53 2.12
C ILE A 75 5.49 -2.04 3.46
N GLU A 76 5.33 -3.34 3.62
CA GLU A 76 4.74 -3.90 4.82
C GLU A 76 5.50 -3.53 6.10
N PRO A 77 6.82 -3.63 6.15
CA PRO A 77 7.52 -3.26 7.39
C PRO A 77 7.27 -1.82 7.80
N THR A 78 7.22 -0.91 6.83
CA THR A 78 6.94 0.50 7.13
C THR A 78 5.53 0.65 7.67
N LEU A 79 4.57 0.02 7.03
CA LEU A 79 3.18 0.14 7.46
C LEU A 79 2.96 -0.48 8.83
N GLU A 80 3.58 -1.63 9.10
CA GLU A 80 3.43 -2.27 10.40
C GLU A 80 4.06 -1.43 11.50
N SER A 81 5.18 -0.82 11.23
CA SER A 81 5.83 0.02 12.20
C SER A 81 4.98 1.24 12.53
N LEU A 82 4.41 1.87 11.51
CA LEU A 82 3.59 3.05 11.72
C LEU A 82 2.27 2.70 12.39
N GLU A 83 1.69 1.58 12.01
CA GLU A 83 0.44 1.17 12.61
C GLU A 83 0.65 0.81 14.07
N SER A 84 1.76 0.20 14.41
CA SER A 84 2.08 -0.11 15.76
C SER A 84 2.16 1.15 16.61
N GLY A 85 2.77 2.19 16.08
CA GLY A 85 2.83 3.48 16.77
C GLY A 85 1.44 4.07 16.96
N ALA A 86 0.60 3.97 15.96
CA ALA A 86 -0.76 4.49 16.07
C ALA A 86 -1.54 3.73 17.12
N GLN A 87 -1.33 2.44 17.22
CA GLN A 87 -2.05 1.64 18.18
C GLN A 87 -1.70 1.99 19.60
N LYS A 88 -0.57 2.55 19.85
CA LYS A 88 -0.24 2.95 21.19
C LYS A 88 -1.16 4.04 21.67
N ARG A 89 -1.72 4.82 20.78
CA ARG A 89 -2.61 5.90 21.16
C ARG A 89 -4.06 5.53 21.05
N ILE A 90 -4.38 4.54 20.24
CA ILE A 90 -5.75 4.19 19.97
C ILE A 90 -5.92 2.72 20.11
N THR A 91 -6.96 2.29 20.76
CA THR A 91 -7.25 0.88 20.86
C THR A 91 -7.87 0.39 19.59
N ARG A 92 -7.23 -0.51 18.91
CA ARG A 92 -7.74 -1.06 17.69
C ARG A 92 -8.24 -2.42 17.99
N LYS A 93 -9.42 -2.72 17.57
CA LYS A 93 -9.90 -3.98 17.81
C LYS A 93 -9.55 -4.97 16.85
N SER A 94 -9.37 -4.66 15.69
CA SER A 94 -9.22 -5.70 14.73
C SER A 94 -7.93 -6.39 14.82
N ARG A 95 -6.88 -5.84 14.49
CA ARG A 95 -5.67 -6.58 14.32
C ARG A 95 -5.01 -6.94 15.59
N THR A 96 -5.37 -6.29 16.62
CA THR A 96 -4.70 -6.54 17.83
C THR A 96 -5.04 -7.80 18.47
N ASN A 97 -5.99 -8.45 17.98
CA ASN A 97 -6.36 -9.65 18.58
C ASN A 97 -5.30 -10.60 18.69
N ARG A 98 -4.39 -10.47 17.89
CA ARG A 98 -3.38 -11.38 17.98
C ARG A 98 -2.48 -11.08 19.08
N THR A 99 -2.58 -10.28 19.74
CA THR A 99 -1.72 -10.05 20.71
C THR A 99 -1.89 -10.38 21.89
N LYS A 100 -2.08 -10.69 21.79
CA LYS A 100 -1.91 -10.88 22.48
C LYS A 100 -1.94 -11.18 22.70
#